data_a9da7f8a3892ab9117c648ae0f57d11a
#
_entry.id   a9da7f8a3892ab9117c648ae0f57d11a
#
_cell.length_a   1.000
_cell.length_b   1.000
_cell.length_c   1.000
_cell.angle_alpha   90.00
_cell.angle_beta   90.00
_cell.angle_gamma   90.00
#
_symmetry.space_group_name_H-M   'P 1'
#
loop_
_entity.id
_entity.type
_entity.pdbx_description
1 polymer ?
#
loop_
_entity_poly.entity_id
_entity_poly.type
_entity_poly.pdbx_seq_one_letter_code
_entity_poly.pdbx_strand_id
1 'polypeptide(L)'
;MDDYIKLNFCYEKGTKEYFQASLCKDGVLGGCIIIGADVMTYRSEKITISDKYKNLEMRYKDIITVNAAESLLWSTITLQMKSGEEYKFIVHDMEEFINVLRKKGVNI
;
A
#
# COMPACT_ATOMS: atom_id res chain seq x y z
N MET A 1 -18.24 16.67 3.33
CA MET A 1 -18.72 15.30 3.47
C MET A 1 -17.98 14.31 2.61
N ASP A 2 -17.55 14.76 1.43
CA ASP A 2 -16.80 13.85 0.56
C ASP A 2 -15.51 13.35 1.20
N ASP A 3 -14.81 14.23 1.92
CA ASP A 3 -13.58 13.82 2.58
C ASP A 3 -13.87 12.79 3.65
N TYR A 4 -14.98 12.94 4.34
CA TYR A 4 -15.36 11.99 5.35
C TYR A 4 -15.68 10.63 4.74
N ILE A 5 -16.34 10.62 3.59
CA ILE A 5 -16.65 9.39 2.89
C ILE A 5 -15.37 8.69 2.42
N LYS A 6 -14.42 9.48 1.92
CA LYS A 6 -13.14 8.93 1.49
C LYS A 6 -12.36 8.33 2.65
N LEU A 7 -12.39 9.00 3.78
CA LEU A 7 -11.75 8.47 4.98
C LEU A 7 -12.40 7.16 5.40
N ASN A 8 -13.72 7.11 5.36
CA ASN A 8 -14.41 5.89 5.72
C ASN A 8 -14.06 4.74 4.81
N PHE A 9 -13.82 5.05 3.53
CA PHE A 9 -13.39 4.03 2.59
C PHE A 9 -12.06 3.42 3.01
N CYS A 10 -11.15 4.24 3.48
CA CYS A 10 -9.85 3.76 3.94
C CYS A 10 -9.89 3.24 5.37
N TYR A 11 -10.76 3.78 6.19
CA TYR A 11 -10.82 3.45 7.61
C TYR A 11 -12.03 2.59 7.94
N GLU A 12 -12.14 1.52 7.26
CA GLU A 12 -13.31 0.70 7.33
C GLU A 12 -13.56 0.16 8.72
N LYS A 13 -14.43 0.81 9.46
CA LYS A 13 -15.00 0.30 10.70
C LYS A 13 -14.04 -0.20 11.74
N GLY A 14 -12.96 0.51 11.91
CA GLY A 14 -12.03 0.13 12.94
C GLY A 14 -11.28 -1.16 12.72
N THR A 15 -11.38 -1.74 11.54
CA THR A 15 -10.55 -2.90 11.23
C THR A 15 -9.13 -2.43 10.99
N LYS A 16 -8.17 -3.31 11.21
CA LYS A 16 -6.78 -3.01 10.91
C LYS A 16 -6.39 -3.56 9.56
N GLU A 17 -7.32 -3.49 8.61
CA GLU A 17 -7.10 -4.06 7.30
C GLU A 17 -6.94 -3.00 6.24
N TYR A 18 -6.49 -1.83 6.64
CA TYR A 18 -6.16 -0.78 5.71
C TYR A 18 -5.01 0.04 6.26
N PHE A 19 -4.26 0.66 5.36
CA PHE A 19 -3.13 1.53 5.75
C PHE A 19 -3.12 2.74 4.85
N GLN A 20 -2.97 3.91 5.43
CA GLN A 20 -2.71 5.10 4.63
C GLN A 20 -1.32 4.96 4.03
N ALA A 21 -1.23 5.11 2.74
CA ALA A 21 0.02 4.91 2.03
C ALA A 21 0.07 5.80 0.80
N SER A 22 1.27 6.17 0.42
CA SER A 22 1.48 6.96 -0.78
C SER A 22 2.38 6.19 -1.72
N LEU A 23 1.97 6.06 -2.97
CA LEU A 23 2.77 5.41 -3.99
C LEU A 23 3.77 6.41 -4.53
N CYS A 24 5.05 6.02 -4.54
CA CYS A 24 6.13 6.85 -5.08
C CYS A 24 6.34 6.48 -6.55
N LYS A 25 5.69 7.23 -7.44
CA LYS A 25 5.78 6.99 -8.87
C LYS A 25 5.64 8.33 -9.56
N ASP A 26 6.75 8.87 -10.06
CA ASP A 26 6.78 10.20 -10.67
C ASP A 26 6.20 11.26 -9.73
N GLY A 27 6.50 11.10 -8.44
CA GLY A 27 5.94 11.95 -7.41
C GLY A 27 5.32 11.07 -6.32
N VAL A 28 4.58 11.69 -5.44
CA VAL A 28 3.95 10.99 -4.33
C VAL A 28 2.44 11.02 -4.51
N LEU A 29 1.85 9.84 -4.66
CA LEU A 29 0.42 9.71 -4.92
C LEU A 29 -0.26 9.16 -3.67
N GLY A 30 -0.96 10.00 -2.95
CA GLY A 30 -1.65 9.61 -1.73
C GLY A 30 -2.81 8.67 -1.97
N GLY A 31 -3.01 7.73 -1.07
CA GLY A 31 -4.08 6.77 -1.15
C GLY A 31 -4.06 5.85 0.04
N CYS A 32 -4.53 4.63 -0.14
CA CYS A 32 -4.50 3.65 0.93
C CYS A 32 -4.30 2.25 0.37
N ILE A 33 -3.79 1.37 1.23
CA ILE A 33 -3.64 -0.05 0.91
C ILE A 33 -4.67 -0.81 1.73
N ILE A 34 -5.50 -1.56 1.07
CA ILE A 34 -6.53 -2.38 1.70
C ILE A 34 -6.05 -3.82 1.72
N ILE A 35 -6.08 -4.42 2.89
CA ILE A 35 -5.55 -5.76 3.10
C ILE A 35 -6.67 -6.78 2.89
N GLY A 36 -6.55 -7.58 1.86
CA GLY A 36 -7.48 -8.67 1.62
C GLY A 36 -6.88 -10.01 2.03
N ALA A 37 -7.60 -11.09 1.76
CA ALA A 37 -7.14 -12.43 2.14
C ALA A 37 -5.92 -12.87 1.33
N ASP A 38 -6.01 -12.77 0.01
CA ASP A 38 -4.94 -13.23 -0.89
C ASP A 38 -4.26 -12.10 -1.63
N VAL A 39 -4.80 -10.90 -1.53
CA VAL A 39 -4.33 -9.77 -2.31
C VAL A 39 -4.53 -8.51 -1.49
N MET A 40 -3.60 -7.58 -1.62
CA MET A 40 -3.81 -6.24 -1.10
C MET A 40 -3.95 -5.30 -2.28
N THR A 41 -4.70 -4.21 -2.07
CA THR A 41 -5.03 -3.29 -3.14
C THR A 41 -4.67 -1.88 -2.72
N TYR A 42 -3.83 -1.24 -3.52
CA TYR A 42 -3.57 0.19 -3.35
C TYR A 42 -4.61 0.95 -4.16
N ARG A 43 -5.25 1.92 -3.52
CA ARG A 43 -6.28 2.73 -4.19
C ARG A 43 -5.99 4.20 -3.98
N SER A 44 -6.12 4.95 -5.06
CA SER A 44 -5.94 6.39 -5.02
C SER A 44 -7.11 7.03 -5.77
N GLU A 45 -7.56 8.16 -5.27
CA GLU A 45 -8.64 8.88 -5.93
C GLU A 45 -8.14 10.06 -6.74
N LYS A 46 -6.83 10.14 -6.94
CA LYS A 46 -6.27 11.18 -7.79
C LYS A 46 -6.69 10.93 -9.23
N ILE A 47 -7.32 11.93 -9.84
CA ILE A 47 -7.87 11.76 -11.19
C ILE A 47 -6.82 11.88 -12.28
N THR A 48 -5.64 12.39 -11.94
CA THR A 48 -4.60 12.63 -12.92
C THR A 48 -3.66 11.46 -13.12
N ILE A 49 -3.82 10.39 -12.34
CA ILE A 49 -2.92 9.25 -12.46
C ILE A 49 -3.50 8.22 -13.41
N SER A 50 -2.63 7.32 -13.87
CA SER A 50 -3.04 6.19 -14.69
C SER A 50 -4.03 5.31 -13.96
N ASP A 51 -4.99 4.75 -14.70
CA ASP A 51 -5.99 3.86 -14.12
C ASP A 51 -5.35 2.68 -13.40
N LYS A 52 -4.19 2.26 -13.84
CA LYS A 52 -3.45 1.18 -13.19
C LYS A 52 -3.22 1.47 -11.71
N TYR A 53 -2.92 2.72 -11.38
CA TYR A 53 -2.59 3.09 -10.00
C TYR A 53 -3.79 3.57 -9.20
N LYS A 54 -4.95 3.69 -9.84
CA LYS A 54 -6.16 4.01 -9.11
C LYS A 54 -6.65 2.80 -8.33
N ASN A 55 -6.32 1.61 -8.78
CA ASN A 55 -6.77 0.36 -8.17
C ASN A 55 -5.76 -0.72 -8.50
N LEU A 56 -4.66 -0.73 -7.76
CA LEU A 56 -3.54 -1.63 -8.02
C LEU A 56 -3.59 -2.84 -7.10
N GLU A 57 -3.81 -4.01 -7.68
CA GLU A 57 -3.87 -5.25 -6.92
C GLU A 57 -2.49 -5.90 -6.86
N MET A 58 -2.13 -6.34 -5.65
CA MET A 58 -0.85 -6.99 -5.41
C MET A 58 -1.09 -8.26 -4.61
N ARG A 59 -0.88 -9.40 -5.26
CA ARG A 59 -1.03 -10.68 -4.58
C ARG A 59 0.18 -10.94 -3.70
N TYR A 60 -0.05 -11.39 -2.47
CA TYR A 60 1.06 -11.64 -1.54
C TYR A 60 2.04 -12.66 -2.10
N LYS A 61 1.53 -13.69 -2.75
CA LYS A 61 2.39 -14.74 -3.28
C LYS A 61 3.25 -14.29 -4.46
N ASP A 62 2.91 -13.14 -5.05
CA ASP A 62 3.68 -12.61 -6.17
C ASP A 62 4.75 -11.62 -5.72
N ILE A 63 4.84 -11.35 -4.43
CA ILE A 63 5.88 -10.48 -3.89
C ILE A 63 7.14 -11.29 -3.68
N ILE A 64 8.21 -10.96 -4.41
CA ILE A 64 9.49 -11.68 -4.32
C ILE A 64 10.32 -11.14 -3.17
N THR A 65 10.51 -9.82 -3.13
CA THR A 65 11.32 -9.20 -2.10
C THR A 65 10.64 -7.98 -1.55
N VAL A 66 10.94 -7.67 -0.30
CA VAL A 66 10.44 -6.50 0.39
C VAL A 66 11.63 -5.80 1.04
N ASN A 67 11.81 -4.53 0.71
CA ASN A 67 12.87 -3.72 1.31
C ASN A 67 12.23 -2.53 2.02
N ALA A 68 12.41 -2.48 3.33
CA ALA A 68 11.95 -1.35 4.12
C ALA A 68 13.14 -0.45 4.42
N ALA A 69 12.94 0.85 4.31
CA ALA A 69 13.98 1.83 4.56
C ALA A 69 13.40 2.99 5.34
N GLU A 70 14.23 3.58 6.20
CA GLU A 70 13.80 4.73 6.98
C GLU A 70 14.69 5.92 6.62
N SER A 71 14.06 7.08 6.60
CA SER A 71 14.77 8.34 6.42
C SER A 71 14.32 9.29 7.52
N LEU A 72 14.85 10.50 7.49
CA LEU A 72 14.50 11.49 8.50
C LEU A 72 13.02 11.86 8.46
N LEU A 73 12.40 11.77 7.30
CA LEU A 73 11.05 12.27 7.11
C LEU A 73 9.99 11.19 7.10
N TRP A 74 10.31 10.02 6.54
CA TRP A 74 9.31 8.97 6.41
C TRP A 74 9.96 7.61 6.20
N SER A 75 9.14 6.58 6.39
CA SER A 75 9.55 5.21 6.15
C SER A 75 8.98 4.76 4.82
N THR A 76 9.79 4.07 4.03
CA THR A 76 9.35 3.57 2.73
C THR A 76 9.50 2.06 2.69
N ILE A 77 8.70 1.44 1.83
CA ILE A 77 8.78 0.02 1.57
C ILE A 77 8.72 -0.21 0.08
N THR A 78 9.62 -1.03 -0.43
CA THR A 78 9.67 -1.34 -1.84
C THR A 78 9.36 -2.81 -2.04
N LEU A 79 8.38 -3.10 -2.87
CA LEU A 79 7.95 -4.45 -3.17
C LEU A 79 8.37 -4.79 -4.59
N GLN A 80 9.08 -5.90 -4.74
CA GLN A 80 9.45 -6.39 -6.05
C GLN A 80 8.55 -7.58 -6.39
N MET A 81 7.88 -7.52 -7.52
CA MET A 81 6.90 -8.50 -7.91
C MET A 81 7.49 -9.51 -8.89
N LYS A 82 6.87 -10.69 -8.98
CA LYS A 82 7.29 -11.71 -9.93
C LYS A 82 7.26 -11.23 -11.36
N SER A 83 6.36 -10.30 -11.66
CA SER A 83 6.23 -9.73 -13.00
C SER A 83 7.45 -8.87 -13.40
N GLY A 84 8.30 -8.54 -12.43
CA GLY A 84 9.41 -7.63 -12.65
C GLY A 84 9.06 -6.20 -12.26
N GLU A 85 7.82 -5.94 -11.94
CA GLU A 85 7.42 -4.61 -11.51
C GLU A 85 7.86 -4.35 -10.08
N GLU A 86 8.11 -3.10 -9.78
CA GLU A 86 8.55 -2.69 -8.46
C GLU A 86 7.67 -1.54 -7.99
N TYR A 87 7.18 -1.64 -6.77
CA TYR A 87 6.31 -0.60 -6.21
C TYR A 87 6.89 -0.10 -4.90
N LYS A 88 7.03 1.20 -4.80
CA LYS A 88 7.57 1.84 -3.60
C LYS A 88 6.47 2.67 -2.95
N PHE A 89 6.27 2.45 -1.66
CA PHE A 89 5.25 3.16 -0.91
C PHE A 89 5.83 3.82 0.33
N ILE A 90 5.23 4.93 0.71
CA ILE A 90 5.39 5.51 2.03
C ILE A 90 4.17 5.04 2.82
N VAL A 91 4.39 4.32 3.92
CA VAL A 91 3.28 3.78 4.70
C VAL A 91 3.32 4.41 6.08
N HIS A 92 2.18 4.91 6.53
CA HIS A 92 2.11 5.66 7.79
C HIS A 92 2.36 4.79 9.00
N ASP A 93 1.93 3.56 8.98
CA ASP A 93 2.13 2.63 10.10
C ASP A 93 2.96 1.45 9.61
N MET A 94 4.24 1.74 9.35
CA MET A 94 5.11 0.78 8.69
C MET A 94 5.28 -0.51 9.50
N GLU A 95 5.46 -0.37 10.82
CA GLU A 95 5.70 -1.54 11.64
C GLU A 95 4.53 -2.52 11.60
N GLU A 96 3.32 -1.98 11.73
CA GLU A 96 2.13 -2.81 11.68
C GLU A 96 1.92 -3.37 10.29
N PHE A 97 2.23 -2.58 9.26
CA PHE A 97 2.11 -3.04 7.89
C PHE A 97 3.02 -4.24 7.64
N ILE A 98 4.25 -4.16 8.11
CA ILE A 98 5.21 -5.26 7.96
C ILE A 98 4.70 -6.51 8.70
N ASN A 99 4.14 -6.31 9.89
CA ASN A 99 3.59 -7.43 10.65
C ASN A 99 2.45 -8.11 9.88
N VAL A 100 1.60 -7.31 9.26
CA VAL A 100 0.50 -7.86 8.46
C VAL A 100 1.04 -8.66 7.29
N LEU A 101 2.04 -8.13 6.58
CA LEU A 101 2.63 -8.84 5.46
C LEU A 101 3.24 -10.18 5.90
N ARG A 102 3.90 -10.20 7.05
CA ARG A 102 4.45 -11.44 7.58
C ARG A 102 3.37 -12.47 7.86
N LYS A 103 2.25 -12.01 8.41
CA LYS A 103 1.12 -12.90 8.68
C LYS A 103 0.52 -13.47 7.40
N LYS A 104 0.66 -12.74 6.30
CA LYS A 104 0.18 -13.21 5.00
C LYS A 104 1.19 -14.10 4.29
N GLY A 105 2.31 -14.38 4.93
CA GLY A 105 3.30 -15.27 4.36
C GLY A 105 4.34 -14.59 3.49
N VAL A 106 4.36 -13.28 3.45
CA VAL A 106 5.37 -12.56 2.70
C VAL A 106 6.70 -12.64 3.43
N ASN A 107 7.75 -12.97 2.69
CA ASN A 107 9.07 -13.16 3.28
C ASN A 107 9.76 -11.81 3.44
N ILE A 108 9.86 -11.38 4.65
CA ILE A 108 10.50 -10.11 4.98
C ILE A 108 11.62 -10.36 5.97
#